data_d0b106b6e70eae0e88f6c240c9d0c929
#
_entry.id   d0b106b6e70eae0e88f6c240c9d0c929
#
_cell.length_a   1.000
_cell.length_b   1.000
_cell.length_c   1.000
_cell.angle_alpha   90.00
_cell.angle_beta   90.00
_cell.angle_gamma   90.00
#
_symmetry.space_group_name_H-M   'P 1'
#
loop_
_entity.id
_entity.type
_entity.pdbx_description
1 polymer ?
#
loop_
_entity_poly.entity_id
_entity_poly.type
_entity_poly.pdbx_seq_one_letter_code
_entity_poly.pdbx_strand_id
1 'polypeptide(L)'
;MSHATARTSIAVLVAIAASHLVNDMLQSLLPAIYPMLKTGFHLDFWQVGLITLCNQLTASLLQPLVGLYTDRHPQPYSLAVGMSFTLGGLVLLATVTRFPLLLLAAALVGLGSSVFHPESSRIARAASGGRHGFAQSLFQTGGNVVASLGPL
;
A
#
# COMPACT_ATOMS: atom_id res chain seq x y z
N MET A 1 -33.29 6.41 22.98
CA MET A 1 -31.92 6.83 22.66
C MET A 1 -31.88 7.06 21.16
N SER A 2 -31.80 8.33 20.73
CA SER A 2 -31.74 8.71 19.30
C SER A 2 -30.37 8.30 18.77
N HIS A 3 -30.31 7.27 17.93
CA HIS A 3 -29.14 7.01 17.11
C HIS A 3 -29.06 8.15 16.09
N ALA A 4 -28.27 9.19 16.39
CA ALA A 4 -27.87 10.14 15.38
C ALA A 4 -27.17 9.34 14.27
N THR A 5 -27.82 9.21 13.12
CA THR A 5 -27.25 8.55 11.93
C THR A 5 -26.00 9.35 11.55
N ALA A 6 -24.83 8.78 11.81
CA ALA A 6 -23.58 9.38 11.41
C ALA A 6 -23.62 9.65 9.89
N ARG A 7 -23.38 10.90 9.48
CA ARG A 7 -23.40 11.28 8.06
C ARG A 7 -22.21 10.67 7.33
N THR A 8 -22.43 10.08 6.16
CA THR A 8 -21.34 9.66 5.28
C THR A 8 -20.49 10.86 4.88
N SER A 9 -19.19 10.81 5.15
CA SER A 9 -18.25 11.86 4.74
C SER A 9 -17.66 11.54 3.35
N ILE A 10 -18.30 12.03 2.30
CA ILE A 10 -17.85 11.83 0.92
C ILE A 10 -16.45 12.41 0.70
N ALA A 11 -16.13 13.56 1.30
CA ALA A 11 -14.81 14.19 1.16
C ALA A 11 -13.68 13.26 1.70
N VAL A 12 -13.90 12.63 2.85
CA VAL A 12 -12.94 11.67 3.42
C VAL A 12 -12.84 10.43 2.54
N LEU A 13 -13.97 9.93 2.04
CA LEU A 13 -13.97 8.75 1.16
C LEU A 13 -13.25 9.01 -0.16
N VAL A 14 -13.44 10.17 -0.78
CA VAL A 14 -12.72 10.57 -2.01
C VAL A 14 -11.24 10.75 -1.72
N ALA A 15 -10.88 11.41 -0.62
CA ALA A 15 -9.48 11.59 -0.23
C ALA A 15 -8.76 10.24 -0.03
N ILE A 16 -9.41 9.28 0.66
CA ILE A 16 -8.79 7.98 0.90
C ILE A 16 -8.74 7.11 -0.36
N ALA A 17 -9.72 7.24 -1.27
CA ALA A 17 -9.69 6.59 -2.59
C ALA A 17 -8.56 7.15 -3.46
N ALA A 18 -8.35 8.47 -3.46
CA ALA A 18 -7.23 9.11 -4.15
C ALA A 18 -5.88 8.69 -3.55
N SER A 19 -5.80 8.59 -2.21
CA SER A 19 -4.61 8.07 -1.54
C SER A 19 -4.32 6.62 -1.90
N HIS A 20 -5.36 5.79 -2.06
CA HIS A 20 -5.22 4.40 -2.52
C HIS A 20 -4.68 4.33 -3.94
N LEU A 21 -5.23 5.14 -4.85
CA LEU A 21 -4.71 5.27 -6.21
C LEU A 21 -3.20 5.59 -6.20
N VAL A 22 -2.78 6.63 -5.45
CA VAL A 22 -1.38 7.04 -5.37
C VAL A 22 -0.51 5.94 -4.76
N ASN A 23 -0.96 5.31 -3.67
CA ASN A 23 -0.22 4.20 -3.06
C ASN A 23 0.01 3.07 -4.06
N ASP A 24 -1.02 2.64 -4.78
CA ASP A 24 -0.91 1.52 -5.70
C ASP A 24 -0.09 1.88 -6.96
N MET A 25 -0.13 3.13 -7.41
CA MET A 25 0.80 3.63 -8.42
C MET A 25 2.26 3.50 -7.95
N LEU A 26 2.57 3.90 -6.72
CA LEU A 26 3.91 3.77 -6.16
C LEU A 26 4.33 2.30 -6.00
N GLN A 27 3.41 1.43 -5.58
CA GLN A 27 3.65 -0.01 -5.47
C GLN A 27 3.92 -0.65 -6.85
N SER A 28 3.24 -0.20 -7.91
CA SER A 28 3.41 -0.72 -9.26
C SER A 28 4.76 -0.36 -9.90
N LEU A 29 5.48 0.63 -9.39
CA LEU A 29 6.81 1.01 -9.89
C LEU A 29 7.81 -0.13 -9.75
N LEU A 30 7.77 -0.88 -8.64
CA LEU A 30 8.73 -1.97 -8.40
C LEU A 30 8.67 -3.06 -9.49
N PRO A 31 7.52 -3.69 -9.81
CA PRO A 31 7.45 -4.66 -10.90
C PRO A 31 7.68 -4.02 -12.27
N ALA A 32 7.30 -2.78 -12.49
CA ALA A 32 7.51 -2.09 -13.78
C ALA A 32 9.00 -1.95 -14.14
N ILE A 33 9.87 -1.79 -13.15
CA ILE A 33 11.32 -1.64 -13.39
C ILE A 33 12.11 -2.96 -13.33
N TYR A 34 11.45 -4.13 -13.16
CA TYR A 34 12.14 -5.44 -13.15
C TYR A 34 13.05 -5.67 -14.36
N PRO A 35 12.66 -5.33 -15.60
CA PRO A 35 13.56 -5.48 -16.74
C PRO A 35 14.85 -4.66 -16.61
N MET A 36 14.75 -3.42 -16.11
CA MET A 36 15.90 -2.55 -15.85
C MET A 36 16.80 -3.10 -14.74
N LEU A 37 16.19 -3.56 -13.63
CA LEU A 37 16.93 -4.16 -12.51
C LEU A 37 17.64 -5.43 -12.97
N LYS A 38 16.96 -6.27 -13.75
CA LYS A 38 17.53 -7.52 -14.28
C LYS A 38 18.76 -7.26 -15.12
N THR A 39 18.70 -6.28 -16.01
CA THR A 39 19.86 -5.94 -16.89
C THR A 39 20.94 -5.20 -16.13
N GLY A 40 20.60 -4.19 -15.32
CA GLY A 40 21.54 -3.34 -14.60
C GLY A 40 22.34 -4.07 -13.52
N PHE A 41 21.74 -5.04 -12.85
CA PHE A 41 22.37 -5.86 -11.80
C PHE A 41 22.76 -7.25 -12.27
N HIS A 42 22.57 -7.60 -13.55
CA HIS A 42 22.78 -8.95 -14.11
C HIS A 42 22.05 -10.05 -13.34
N LEU A 43 20.80 -9.76 -12.91
CA LEU A 43 20.01 -10.68 -12.10
C LEU A 43 19.52 -11.88 -12.93
N ASP A 44 19.53 -13.05 -12.30
CA ASP A 44 18.81 -14.20 -12.82
C ASP A 44 17.30 -14.12 -12.46
N PHE A 45 16.50 -15.04 -13.03
CA PHE A 45 15.05 -15.08 -12.75
C PHE A 45 14.73 -15.42 -11.28
N TRP A 46 15.59 -16.22 -10.63
CA TRP A 46 15.44 -16.53 -9.22
C TRP A 46 15.58 -15.28 -8.35
N GLN A 47 16.57 -14.45 -8.63
CA GLN A 47 16.80 -13.20 -7.90
C GLN A 47 15.65 -12.20 -8.09
N VAL A 48 15.10 -12.08 -9.31
CA VAL A 48 13.88 -11.29 -9.55
C VAL A 48 12.69 -11.85 -8.77
N GLY A 49 12.55 -13.19 -8.76
CA GLY A 49 11.55 -13.88 -7.95
C GLY A 49 11.70 -13.60 -6.45
N LEU A 50 12.93 -13.53 -5.94
CA LEU A 50 13.20 -13.19 -4.53
C LEU A 50 12.80 -11.73 -4.19
N ILE A 51 13.02 -10.78 -5.11
CA ILE A 51 12.57 -9.39 -4.91
C ILE A 51 11.05 -9.38 -4.79
N THR A 52 10.34 -10.04 -5.70
CA THR A 52 8.88 -10.16 -5.67
C THR A 52 8.40 -10.83 -4.38
N LEU A 53 9.01 -11.95 -4.01
CA LEU A 53 8.67 -12.70 -2.80
C LEU A 53 8.86 -11.84 -1.55
N CYS A 54 9.97 -11.13 -1.43
CA CYS A 54 10.28 -10.26 -0.30
C CYS A 54 9.23 -9.15 -0.15
N ASN A 55 8.88 -8.49 -1.26
CA ASN A 55 7.81 -7.48 -1.29
C ASN A 55 6.47 -8.07 -0.86
N GLN A 56 6.05 -9.19 -1.47
CA GLN A 56 4.75 -9.80 -1.19
C GLN A 56 4.63 -10.38 0.22
N LEU A 57 5.70 -10.98 0.76
CA LEU A 57 5.69 -11.47 2.13
C LEU A 57 5.51 -10.32 3.12
N THR A 58 6.27 -9.23 2.98
CA THR A 58 6.13 -8.07 3.87
C THR A 58 4.78 -7.38 3.69
N ALA A 59 4.30 -7.24 2.47
CA ALA A 59 3.00 -6.65 2.19
C ALA A 59 1.84 -7.48 2.76
N SER A 60 1.85 -8.81 2.59
CA SER A 60 0.69 -9.64 2.89
C SER A 60 0.68 -10.18 4.33
N LEU A 61 1.83 -10.68 4.83
CA LEU A 61 1.87 -11.30 6.17
C LEU A 61 1.75 -10.28 7.29
N LEU A 62 2.20 -9.05 7.07
CA LEU A 62 2.15 -8.01 8.09
C LEU A 62 0.78 -7.30 8.15
N GLN A 63 -0.01 -7.32 7.08
CA GLN A 63 -1.34 -6.68 7.06
C GLN A 63 -2.25 -7.11 8.21
N PRO A 64 -2.49 -8.42 8.46
CA PRO A 64 -3.36 -8.84 9.54
C PRO A 64 -2.79 -8.47 10.92
N LEU A 65 -1.46 -8.46 11.09
CA LEU A 65 -0.82 -8.07 12.33
C LEU A 65 -0.99 -6.56 12.60
N VAL A 66 -0.75 -5.75 11.57
CA VAL A 66 -0.97 -4.29 11.64
C VAL A 66 -2.44 -3.99 11.90
N GLY A 67 -3.36 -4.60 11.14
CA GLY A 67 -4.80 -4.39 11.34
C GLY A 67 -5.24 -4.74 12.75
N LEU A 68 -4.82 -5.91 13.28
CA LEU A 68 -5.16 -6.33 14.64
C LEU A 68 -4.59 -5.37 15.72
N TYR A 69 -3.39 -4.84 15.50
CA TYR A 69 -2.77 -3.88 16.41
C TYR A 69 -3.51 -2.54 16.38
N THR A 70 -3.78 -2.00 15.20
CA THR A 70 -4.39 -0.67 15.04
C THR A 70 -5.89 -0.66 15.35
N ASP A 71 -6.58 -1.80 15.24
CA ASP A 71 -7.96 -1.96 15.71
C ASP A 71 -8.06 -1.81 17.24
N ARG A 72 -7.04 -2.26 17.97
CA ARG A 72 -6.96 -2.13 19.44
C ARG A 72 -6.36 -0.82 19.89
N HIS A 73 -5.42 -0.29 19.13
CA HIS A 73 -4.66 0.93 19.44
C HIS A 73 -4.69 1.87 18.24
N PRO A 74 -5.77 2.63 18.03
CA PRO A 74 -5.89 3.53 16.89
C PRO A 74 -4.70 4.49 16.80
N GLN A 75 -4.03 4.50 15.65
CA GLN A 75 -2.81 5.29 15.44
C GLN A 75 -3.10 6.39 14.41
N PRO A 76 -3.16 7.67 14.81
CA PRO A 76 -3.56 8.74 13.89
C PRO A 76 -2.56 8.99 12.76
N TYR A 77 -1.30 8.57 12.93
CA TYR A 77 -0.23 8.77 11.96
C TYR A 77 0.13 7.51 11.16
N SER A 78 -0.61 6.41 11.32
CA SER A 78 -0.29 5.12 10.69
C SER A 78 -0.16 5.23 9.17
N LEU A 79 -1.05 5.96 8.49
CA LEU A 79 -0.95 6.17 7.04
C LEU A 79 0.33 6.90 6.64
N ALA A 80 0.69 7.96 7.37
CA ALA A 80 1.92 8.71 7.11
C ALA A 80 3.16 7.83 7.32
N VAL A 81 3.16 6.99 8.35
CA VAL A 81 4.22 6.02 8.63
C VAL A 81 4.30 5.00 7.49
N GLY A 82 3.17 4.42 7.07
CA GLY A 82 3.13 3.48 5.95
C GLY A 82 3.68 4.09 4.66
N MET A 83 3.21 5.29 4.28
CA MET A 83 3.71 6.00 3.10
C MET A 83 5.19 6.37 3.21
N SER A 84 5.71 6.65 4.42
CA SER A 84 7.13 6.90 4.64
C SER A 84 7.99 5.66 4.39
N PHE A 85 7.52 4.46 4.75
CA PHE A 85 8.19 3.21 4.40
C PHE A 85 8.21 2.98 2.88
N THR A 86 7.09 3.20 2.20
CA THR A 86 7.03 3.11 0.73
C THR A 86 8.02 4.09 0.08
N LEU A 87 8.00 5.36 0.50
CA LEU A 87 8.92 6.38 0.00
C LEU A 87 10.38 6.01 0.27
N GLY A 88 10.70 5.60 1.49
CA GLY A 88 12.04 5.16 1.87
C GLY A 88 12.53 3.98 1.02
N GLY A 89 11.63 3.01 0.77
CA GLY A 89 11.91 1.87 -0.12
C GLY A 89 12.20 2.31 -1.55
N LEU A 90 11.40 3.22 -2.11
CA LEU A 90 11.60 3.75 -3.47
C LEU A 90 12.88 4.61 -3.59
N VAL A 91 13.18 5.43 -2.59
CA VAL A 91 14.43 6.21 -2.54
C VAL A 91 15.64 5.27 -2.45
N LEU A 92 15.57 4.23 -1.62
CA LEU A 92 16.61 3.22 -1.56
C LEU A 92 16.75 2.50 -2.91
N LEU A 93 15.64 2.13 -3.55
CA LEU A 93 15.62 1.48 -4.86
C LEU A 93 16.30 2.32 -5.94
N ALA A 94 16.15 3.65 -5.90
CA ALA A 94 16.78 4.58 -6.84
C ALA A 94 18.28 4.73 -6.65
N THR A 95 18.83 4.40 -5.47
CA THR A 95 20.23 4.62 -5.12
C THR A 95 21.01 3.33 -4.87
N VAL A 96 20.35 2.19 -4.92
CA VAL A 96 20.94 0.89 -4.60
C VAL A 96 22.01 0.48 -5.61
N THR A 97 23.06 -0.15 -5.11
CA THR A 97 24.18 -0.68 -5.90
C THR A 97 24.44 -2.17 -5.70
N ARG A 98 23.71 -2.82 -4.77
CA ARG A 98 23.94 -4.23 -4.39
C ARG A 98 22.62 -4.96 -4.24
N PHE A 99 22.58 -6.23 -4.67
CA PHE A 99 21.40 -7.07 -4.62
C PHE A 99 20.73 -7.17 -3.22
N PRO A 100 21.43 -7.33 -2.08
CA PRO A 100 20.76 -7.36 -0.77
C PRO A 100 19.99 -6.07 -0.44
N LEU A 101 20.46 -4.92 -0.93
CA LEU A 101 19.75 -3.65 -0.76
C LEU A 101 18.49 -3.55 -1.64
N LEU A 102 18.45 -4.25 -2.79
CA LEU A 102 17.21 -4.42 -3.58
C LEU A 102 16.14 -5.17 -2.77
N LEU A 103 16.53 -6.22 -2.07
CA LEU A 103 15.61 -6.97 -1.20
C LEU A 103 15.08 -6.09 -0.06
N LEU A 104 15.98 -5.30 0.57
CA LEU A 104 15.58 -4.36 1.61
C LEU A 104 14.63 -3.28 1.08
N ALA A 105 14.91 -2.72 -0.09
CA ALA A 105 14.04 -1.75 -0.75
C ALA A 105 12.64 -2.35 -1.02
N ALA A 106 12.59 -3.55 -1.58
CA ALA A 106 11.36 -4.28 -1.82
C ALA A 106 10.58 -4.56 -0.52
N ALA A 107 11.28 -4.95 0.54
CA ALA A 107 10.68 -5.17 1.86
C ALA A 107 10.08 -3.88 2.45
N LEU A 108 10.77 -2.75 2.32
CA LEU A 108 10.26 -1.45 2.79
C LEU A 108 9.00 -1.02 2.02
N VAL A 109 8.98 -1.21 0.70
CA VAL A 109 7.80 -0.95 -0.13
C VAL A 109 6.63 -1.82 0.32
N GLY A 110 6.86 -3.13 0.51
CA GLY A 110 5.85 -4.05 1.03
C GLY A 110 5.38 -3.71 2.44
N LEU A 111 6.29 -3.30 3.34
CA LEU A 111 5.94 -2.86 4.68
C LEU A 111 5.02 -1.62 4.65
N GLY A 112 5.29 -0.66 3.77
CA GLY A 112 4.41 0.49 3.57
C GLY A 112 3.00 0.07 3.16
N SER A 113 2.87 -0.87 2.22
CA SER A 113 1.62 -1.46 1.78
C SER A 113 0.87 -2.16 2.92
N SER A 114 1.59 -2.92 3.76
CA SER A 114 1.00 -3.67 4.89
C SER A 114 0.36 -2.77 5.95
N VAL A 115 0.84 -1.55 6.09
CA VAL A 115 0.25 -0.53 6.98
C VAL A 115 -0.87 0.22 6.28
N PHE A 116 -0.66 0.61 5.02
CA PHE A 116 -1.59 1.46 4.29
C PHE A 116 -2.97 0.83 4.11
N HIS A 117 -3.04 -0.42 3.63
CA HIS A 117 -4.32 -1.04 3.25
C HIS A 117 -5.29 -1.25 4.45
N PRO A 118 -4.89 -1.83 5.59
CA PRO A 118 -5.82 -1.98 6.72
C PRO A 118 -6.26 -0.64 7.29
N GLU A 119 -5.35 0.33 7.41
CA GLU A 119 -5.67 1.64 7.95
C GLU A 119 -6.60 2.46 7.05
N SER A 120 -6.35 2.46 5.74
CA SER A 120 -7.21 3.14 4.76
C SER A 120 -8.61 2.54 4.74
N SER A 121 -8.72 1.21 4.77
CA SER A 121 -10.00 0.50 4.86
C SER A 121 -10.75 0.84 6.16
N ARG A 122 -10.03 0.93 7.28
CA ARG A 122 -10.60 1.34 8.57
C ARG A 122 -11.14 2.77 8.53
N ILE A 123 -10.39 3.72 7.94
CA ILE A 123 -10.83 5.12 7.77
C ILE A 123 -12.05 5.19 6.85
N ALA A 124 -12.05 4.47 5.72
CA ALA A 124 -13.19 4.40 4.82
C ALA A 124 -14.44 3.89 5.54
N ARG A 125 -14.29 2.84 6.36
CA ARG A 125 -15.37 2.29 7.18
C ARG A 125 -15.88 3.31 8.21
N ALA A 126 -15.00 4.02 8.90
CA ALA A 126 -15.37 5.05 9.87
C ALA A 126 -16.12 6.22 9.21
N ALA A 127 -15.70 6.62 8.00
CA ALA A 127 -16.33 7.71 7.23
C ALA A 127 -17.64 7.30 6.53
N SER A 128 -18.03 6.02 6.58
CA SER A 128 -19.15 5.46 5.81
C SER A 128 -20.53 5.94 6.25
N GLY A 129 -20.68 6.40 7.51
CA GLY A 129 -22.00 6.73 8.08
C GLY A 129 -22.99 5.53 8.05
N GLY A 130 -22.49 4.31 8.23
CA GLY A 130 -23.27 3.05 8.16
C GLY A 130 -23.37 2.45 6.75
N ARG A 131 -22.95 3.18 5.70
CA ARG A 131 -22.96 2.69 4.30
C ARG A 131 -21.65 1.98 3.94
N HIS A 132 -21.30 0.95 4.70
CA HIS A 132 -19.98 0.29 4.63
C HIS A 132 -19.64 -0.26 3.24
N GLY A 133 -20.61 -0.90 2.55
CA GLY A 133 -20.40 -1.41 1.20
C GLY A 133 -20.06 -0.31 0.20
N PHE A 134 -20.80 0.80 0.23
CA PHE A 134 -20.52 1.96 -0.64
C PHE A 134 -19.14 2.55 -0.36
N ALA A 135 -18.80 2.76 0.92
CA ALA A 135 -17.51 3.32 1.30
C ALA A 135 -16.35 2.43 0.85
N GLN A 136 -16.49 1.11 1.02
CA GLN A 136 -15.47 0.15 0.62
C GLN A 136 -15.35 0.05 -0.90
N SER A 137 -16.47 0.09 -1.65
CA SER A 137 -16.44 0.10 -3.11
C SER A 137 -15.74 1.35 -3.64
N LEU A 138 -16.04 2.53 -3.08
CA LEU A 138 -15.39 3.77 -3.49
C LEU A 138 -13.88 3.74 -3.19
N PHE A 139 -13.48 3.26 -2.03
CA PHE A 139 -12.08 3.05 -1.67
C PHE A 139 -11.35 2.12 -2.65
N GLN A 140 -11.94 0.95 -2.95
CA GLN A 140 -11.35 -0.03 -3.86
C GLN A 140 -11.28 0.47 -5.32
N THR A 141 -12.17 1.37 -5.73
CA THR A 141 -12.11 1.98 -7.07
C THR A 141 -10.77 2.71 -7.28
N GLY A 142 -10.23 3.34 -6.24
CA GLY A 142 -8.91 3.99 -6.29
C GLY A 142 -7.80 3.02 -6.72
N GLY A 143 -7.66 1.89 -6.04
CA GLY A 143 -6.66 0.87 -6.39
C GLY A 143 -6.93 0.19 -7.74
N ASN A 144 -8.21 -0.14 -8.04
CA ASN A 144 -8.57 -0.82 -9.29
C ASN A 144 -8.27 0.02 -10.54
N VAL A 145 -8.29 1.35 -10.46
CA VAL A 145 -7.90 2.23 -11.58
C VAL A 145 -6.45 1.97 -11.99
N VAL A 146 -5.53 1.82 -11.03
CA VAL A 146 -4.13 1.50 -11.32
C VAL A 146 -4.00 0.14 -11.99
N ALA A 147 -4.68 -0.88 -11.46
CA ALA A 147 -4.67 -2.22 -12.04
C ALA A 147 -5.22 -2.24 -13.47
N SER A 148 -6.19 -1.38 -13.78
CA SER A 148 -6.80 -1.27 -15.11
C SER A 148 -5.92 -0.54 -16.13
N LEU A 149 -5.07 0.40 -15.68
CA LEU A 149 -4.16 1.16 -16.54
C LEU A 149 -2.90 0.36 -16.89
N GLY A 150 -2.62 -0.69 -16.12
CA GLY A 150 -1.41 -1.48 -16.26
C GLY A 150 -0.13 -0.70 -15.91
N PRO A 151 1.03 -1.31 -16.01
CA PRO A 151 2.30 -0.61 -15.98
C PRO A 151 2.50 0.06 -17.36
N LEU A 152 2.03 1.30 -17.50
CA LEU A 152 2.28 2.15 -18.67
C LEU A 152 3.73 2.62 -18.68
#